data_924695f669882d10eb7b35a53f41930b
#
_entry.id   924695f669882d10eb7b35a53f41930b
#
_cell.length_a   1.000
_cell.length_b   1.000
_cell.length_c   1.000
_cell.angle_alpha   90.00
_cell.angle_beta   90.00
_cell.angle_gamma   90.00
#
_symmetry.space_group_name_H-M   'P 1'
#
loop_
_entity.id
_entity.type
_entity.pdbx_description
1 polymer ?
#
loop_
_entity_poly.entity_id
_entity_poly.type
_entity_poly.pdbx_seq_one_letter_code
_entity_poly.pdbx_strand_id
1 'polypeptide(L)'
;MWQKPQPDGSLAEERVLLALRRCLQNARLARAAGEQVGVGVFVTSELFADGRDAQWTSAPIEVDAYDTRTSERHPLRHAVPNAVRKVAEIRAQRRLASGVEAPAVASAGQDYLLTGMTLFITHEPCVYCAMALIHSRVRAVYFLCPSPGSGGFCGAHSGEGGSPACLGGEDGGPYAIHEQSGLNHRYDVWRWVAPEALVDDLHMLETRIELDV
;
A
#
# COMPACT_ATOMS: atom_id res chain seq x y z
N MET A 1 -15.83 -4.61 -11.10
CA MET A 1 -16.43 -3.98 -9.90
C MET A 1 -15.79 -4.61 -8.68
N TRP A 2 -14.69 -4.01 -8.18
CA TRP A 2 -13.93 -4.50 -7.04
C TRP A 2 -14.47 -3.92 -5.72
N GLN A 3 -15.75 -4.11 -5.50
CA GLN A 3 -16.36 -3.89 -4.20
C GLN A 3 -16.63 -5.25 -3.59
N LYS A 4 -15.64 -5.80 -2.90
CA LYS A 4 -15.94 -6.78 -1.89
C LYS A 4 -16.55 -6.10 -0.66
N PRO A 5 -17.35 -6.81 0.13
CA PRO A 5 -18.02 -6.24 1.28
C PRO A 5 -17.03 -5.51 2.17
N GLN A 6 -17.43 -4.33 2.60
CA GLN A 6 -16.76 -3.62 3.68
C GLN A 6 -16.64 -4.56 4.88
N PRO A 7 -15.55 -4.52 5.62
CA PRO A 7 -15.43 -5.32 6.84
C PRO A 7 -16.63 -5.05 7.74
N ASP A 8 -17.32 -6.11 8.12
CA ASP A 8 -18.46 -6.05 9.00
C ASP A 8 -18.11 -5.35 10.31
N GLY A 9 -18.74 -4.21 10.53
CA GLY A 9 -18.86 -3.60 11.84
C GLY A 9 -17.79 -2.58 12.21
N SER A 10 -18.24 -1.57 12.86
CA SER A 10 -17.69 -0.31 13.32
C SER A 10 -16.19 -0.25 13.68
N LEU A 11 -15.64 -1.23 14.37
CA LEU A 11 -14.24 -1.21 14.84
C LEU A 11 -13.21 -1.41 13.71
N ALA A 12 -13.53 -2.25 12.73
CA ALA A 12 -12.63 -2.47 11.57
C ALA A 12 -12.64 -1.24 10.65
N GLU A 13 -13.79 -0.61 10.47
CA GLU A 13 -13.93 0.62 9.70
C GLU A 13 -13.19 1.79 10.34
N GLU A 14 -13.32 1.99 11.65
CA GLU A 14 -12.58 3.02 12.38
C GLU A 14 -11.06 2.85 12.25
N ARG A 15 -10.55 1.63 12.36
CA ARG A 15 -9.13 1.33 12.18
C ARG A 15 -8.64 1.66 10.77
N VAL A 16 -9.42 1.30 9.75
CA VAL A 16 -9.13 1.65 8.35
C VAL A 16 -9.10 3.16 8.18
N LEU A 17 -10.08 3.88 8.72
CA LEU A 17 -10.14 5.35 8.65
C LEU A 17 -8.94 6.00 9.35
N LEU A 18 -8.52 5.50 10.51
CA LEU A 18 -7.33 5.99 11.19
C LEU A 18 -6.07 5.75 10.34
N ALA A 19 -5.93 4.57 9.75
CA ALA A 19 -4.81 4.24 8.88
C ALA A 19 -4.77 5.16 7.64
N LEU A 20 -5.92 5.42 7.02
CA LEU A 20 -6.03 6.31 5.87
C LEU A 20 -5.71 7.78 6.23
N ARG A 21 -6.14 8.25 7.40
CA ARG A 21 -5.75 9.57 7.91
C ARG A 21 -4.22 9.68 8.09
N ARG A 22 -3.56 8.64 8.58
CA ARG A 22 -2.09 8.60 8.65
C ARG A 22 -1.45 8.69 7.25
N CYS A 23 -2.00 7.98 6.25
CA CYS A 23 -1.54 8.10 4.88
C CYS A 23 -1.67 9.53 4.33
N LEU A 24 -2.80 10.19 4.58
CA LEU A 24 -3.02 11.59 4.18
C LEU A 24 -2.02 12.54 4.86
N GLN A 25 -1.75 12.33 6.13
CA GLN A 25 -0.73 13.09 6.85
C GLN A 25 0.67 12.89 6.24
N ASN A 26 1.03 11.65 5.92
CA ASN A 26 2.29 11.32 5.25
C ASN A 26 2.38 11.93 3.84
N ALA A 27 1.28 11.97 3.11
CA ALA A 27 1.21 12.64 1.81
C ALA A 27 1.44 14.16 1.92
N ARG A 28 0.89 14.79 2.97
CA ARG A 28 1.15 16.22 3.27
C ARG A 28 2.63 16.45 3.61
N LEU A 29 3.26 15.54 4.36
CA LEU A 29 4.70 15.61 4.64
C LEU A 29 5.53 15.52 3.37
N ALA A 30 5.18 14.61 2.44
CA ALA A 30 5.84 14.53 1.14
C ALA A 30 5.76 15.87 0.39
N ARG A 31 4.57 16.47 0.33
CA ARG A 31 4.38 17.78 -0.30
C ARG A 31 5.19 18.89 0.36
N ALA A 32 5.22 18.92 1.69
CA ALA A 32 6.02 19.88 2.45
C ALA A 32 7.53 19.69 2.22
N ALA A 33 7.97 18.46 1.96
CA ALA A 33 9.36 18.13 1.58
C ALA A 33 9.70 18.48 0.12
N GLY A 34 8.75 18.99 -0.67
CA GLY A 34 8.97 19.40 -2.05
C GLY A 34 8.71 18.31 -3.10
N GLU A 35 8.09 17.20 -2.70
CA GLU A 35 7.67 16.19 -3.69
C GLU A 35 6.55 16.72 -4.58
N GLN A 36 6.63 16.40 -5.87
CA GLN A 36 5.62 16.84 -6.86
C GLN A 36 4.29 16.15 -6.61
N VAL A 37 4.31 14.87 -6.25
CA VAL A 37 3.13 14.09 -5.90
C VAL A 37 3.19 13.69 -4.43
N GLY A 38 2.16 14.06 -3.68
CA GLY A 38 2.04 13.72 -2.28
C GLY A 38 1.54 12.29 -2.08
N VAL A 39 2.41 11.30 -2.17
CA VAL A 39 2.06 9.91 -1.88
C VAL A 39 2.48 9.54 -0.47
N GLY A 40 1.51 9.19 0.37
CA GLY A 40 1.74 8.72 1.74
C GLY A 40 1.31 7.27 1.92
N VAL A 41 2.05 6.56 2.73
CA VAL A 41 1.86 5.13 3.06
C VAL A 41 1.86 4.94 4.57
N PHE A 42 1.00 4.04 5.02
CA PHE A 42 1.02 3.46 6.36
C PHE A 42 0.98 1.94 6.26
N VAL A 43 1.85 1.25 6.99
CA VAL A 43 1.91 -0.21 7.06
C VAL A 43 1.71 -0.66 8.49
N THR A 44 0.86 -1.67 8.69
CA THR A 44 0.62 -2.25 10.02
C THR A 44 0.52 -3.77 9.98
N SER A 45 0.95 -4.42 11.05
CA SER A 45 0.78 -5.85 11.28
C SER A 45 -0.52 -6.21 12.03
N GLU A 46 -1.27 -5.22 12.56
CA GLU A 46 -2.37 -5.47 13.50
C GLU A 46 -3.78 -5.53 12.92
N LEU A 47 -4.01 -5.04 11.70
CA LEU A 47 -5.38 -4.72 11.28
C LEU A 47 -6.32 -5.91 11.18
N PHE A 48 -5.81 -7.11 10.94
CA PHE A 48 -6.57 -8.35 10.77
C PHE A 48 -5.99 -9.49 11.61
N ALA A 49 -5.59 -9.19 12.83
CA ALA A 49 -5.31 -10.24 13.81
C ALA A 49 -6.64 -10.96 14.14
N ASP A 50 -7.16 -11.72 13.19
CA ASP A 50 -8.11 -12.78 13.49
C ASP A 50 -7.36 -13.66 14.48
N GLY A 51 -7.97 -14.03 15.61
CA GLY A 51 -7.34 -14.74 16.71
C GLY A 51 -6.49 -15.99 16.35
N ARG A 52 -6.33 -16.29 15.07
CA ARG A 52 -5.42 -17.27 14.50
C ARG A 52 -3.97 -16.78 14.35
N ASP A 53 -3.75 -15.48 14.23
CA ASP A 53 -2.42 -14.86 14.12
C ASP A 53 -1.91 -14.28 15.45
N ALA A 54 -2.66 -14.45 16.55
CA ALA A 54 -2.35 -13.97 17.89
C ALA A 54 -1.11 -14.62 18.55
N GLN A 55 -0.34 -15.41 17.82
CA GLN A 55 0.94 -15.97 18.29
C GLN A 55 2.12 -14.98 18.16
N TRP A 56 1.88 -13.74 17.71
CA TRP A 56 2.93 -12.72 17.69
C TRP A 56 3.21 -12.23 19.11
N THR A 57 4.23 -12.77 19.72
CA THR A 57 4.73 -12.38 21.05
C THR A 57 5.46 -11.03 21.05
N SER A 58 5.62 -10.40 19.90
CA SER A 58 6.32 -9.12 19.73
C SER A 58 5.34 -7.95 19.48
N ALA A 59 5.71 -6.76 19.94
CA ALA A 59 4.95 -5.54 19.67
C ALA A 59 4.65 -5.35 18.18
N PRO A 60 3.48 -4.81 17.80
CA PRO A 60 3.11 -4.61 16.40
C PRO A 60 4.15 -3.77 15.67
N ILE A 61 4.28 -4.01 14.37
CA ILE A 61 5.08 -3.15 13.49
C ILE A 61 4.14 -2.18 12.83
N GLU A 62 4.39 -0.90 13.04
CA GLU A 62 3.72 0.19 12.36
C GLU A 62 4.77 1.09 11.70
N VAL A 63 4.55 1.44 10.44
CA VAL A 63 5.48 2.26 9.67
C VAL A 63 4.75 3.31 8.88
N ASP A 64 5.17 4.55 9.04
CA ASP A 64 4.80 5.69 8.21
C ASP A 64 5.90 5.95 7.18
N ALA A 65 5.50 6.11 5.92
CA ALA A 65 6.41 6.45 4.84
C ALA A 65 5.72 7.34 3.80
N TYR A 66 6.52 8.02 3.00
CA TYR A 66 6.06 8.83 1.88
C TYR A 66 7.11 8.84 0.77
N ASP A 67 6.71 9.36 -0.37
CA ASP A 67 7.56 9.53 -1.54
C ASP A 67 8.69 10.51 -1.24
N THR A 68 9.92 10.19 -1.63
CA THR A 68 11.10 11.03 -1.45
C THR A 68 11.96 11.10 -2.71
N ARG A 69 11.37 10.87 -3.89
CA ARG A 69 12.10 10.86 -5.16
C ARG A 69 12.81 12.15 -5.45
N THR A 70 12.15 13.27 -5.21
CA THR A 70 12.67 14.62 -5.46
C THR A 70 13.62 15.05 -4.34
N SER A 71 13.20 14.93 -3.10
CA SER A 71 13.95 15.38 -1.93
C SER A 71 15.26 14.60 -1.72
N GLU A 72 15.26 13.29 -1.96
CA GLU A 72 16.47 12.46 -1.91
C GLU A 72 17.18 12.34 -3.28
N ARG A 73 16.65 12.95 -4.35
CA ARG A 73 17.17 12.89 -5.73
C ARG A 73 17.40 11.46 -6.19
N HIS A 74 16.45 10.58 -5.92
CA HIS A 74 16.57 9.16 -6.23
C HIS A 74 15.26 8.62 -6.82
N PRO A 75 15.21 8.28 -8.12
CA PRO A 75 13.96 7.97 -8.84
C PRO A 75 13.21 6.74 -8.31
N LEU A 76 13.86 5.85 -7.58
CA LEU A 76 13.23 4.64 -7.04
C LEU A 76 12.73 4.81 -5.58
N ARG A 77 12.82 6.02 -5.00
CA ARG A 77 12.36 6.31 -3.64
C ARG A 77 10.86 6.61 -3.58
N HIS A 78 10.04 5.79 -4.24
CA HIS A 78 8.61 5.83 -4.10
C HIS A 78 8.17 5.50 -2.65
N ALA A 79 6.99 5.89 -2.26
CA ALA A 79 6.47 5.67 -0.91
C ALA A 79 6.47 4.18 -0.50
N VAL A 80 6.11 3.26 -1.41
CA VAL A 80 6.10 1.80 -1.14
C VAL A 80 7.49 1.24 -0.87
N PRO A 81 8.51 1.41 -1.72
CA PRO A 81 9.88 0.98 -1.41
C PRO A 81 10.44 1.59 -0.12
N ASN A 82 10.11 2.85 0.18
CA ASN A 82 10.50 3.48 1.43
C ASN A 82 9.87 2.78 2.65
N ALA A 83 8.59 2.39 2.56
CA ALA A 83 7.91 1.63 3.61
C ALA A 83 8.54 0.23 3.79
N VAL A 84 8.77 -0.50 2.69
CA VAL A 84 9.42 -1.82 2.71
C VAL A 84 10.79 -1.74 3.40
N ARG A 85 11.61 -0.75 3.06
CA ARG A 85 12.92 -0.53 3.67
C ARG A 85 12.82 -0.30 5.18
N LYS A 86 11.92 0.59 5.61
CA LYS A 86 11.72 0.86 7.05
C LYS A 86 11.26 -0.38 7.83
N VAL A 87 10.35 -1.17 7.27
CA VAL A 87 9.95 -2.46 7.90
C VAL A 87 11.13 -3.41 7.98
N ALA A 88 11.93 -3.53 6.93
CA ALA A 88 13.12 -4.39 6.92
C ALA A 88 14.13 -3.96 8.00
N GLU A 89 14.35 -2.66 8.18
CA GLU A 89 15.21 -2.10 9.22
C GLU A 89 14.71 -2.46 10.62
N ILE A 90 13.41 -2.29 10.89
CA ILE A 90 12.80 -2.65 12.18
C ILE A 90 12.94 -4.16 12.45
N ARG A 91 12.67 -5.00 11.46
CA ARG A 91 12.81 -6.45 11.59
C ARG A 91 14.27 -6.86 11.84
N ALA A 92 15.22 -6.23 11.16
CA ALA A 92 16.64 -6.45 11.37
C ALA A 92 17.07 -6.06 12.80
N GLN A 93 16.65 -4.88 13.29
CA GLN A 93 16.92 -4.42 14.65
C GLN A 93 16.34 -5.37 15.71
N ARG A 94 15.10 -5.84 15.53
CA ARG A 94 14.47 -6.81 16.45
C ARG A 94 15.24 -8.12 16.51
N ARG A 95 15.72 -8.64 15.38
CA ARG A 95 16.56 -9.85 15.33
C ARG A 95 17.87 -9.67 16.08
N LEU A 96 18.55 -8.56 15.88
CA LEU A 96 19.78 -8.24 16.60
C LEU A 96 19.55 -8.15 18.11
N ALA A 97 18.45 -7.53 18.54
CA ALA A 97 18.10 -7.36 19.94
C ALA A 97 17.71 -8.70 20.63
N SER A 98 17.14 -9.66 19.90
CA SER A 98 16.74 -10.96 20.44
C SER A 98 17.90 -11.93 20.62
N GLY A 99 19.11 -11.63 20.12
CA GLY A 99 20.29 -12.51 20.22
C GLY A 99 20.14 -13.87 19.53
N VAL A 100 19.05 -14.06 18.76
CA VAL A 100 18.78 -15.30 18.04
C VAL A 100 19.62 -15.28 16.77
N GLU A 101 20.62 -16.16 16.70
CA GLU A 101 21.26 -16.49 15.41
C GLU A 101 20.18 -16.88 14.39
N ALA A 102 20.45 -16.62 13.11
CA ALA A 102 19.49 -16.75 12.00
C ALA A 102 18.50 -17.91 12.22
N PRO A 103 17.18 -17.67 12.18
CA PRO A 103 16.20 -18.69 12.52
C PRO A 103 16.35 -19.89 11.59
N ALA A 104 16.18 -21.10 12.15
CA ALA A 104 16.01 -22.30 11.35
C ALA A 104 14.98 -22.03 10.25
N VAL A 105 15.21 -22.57 9.05
CA VAL A 105 14.49 -22.31 7.78
C VAL A 105 12.95 -22.21 7.90
N ALA A 106 12.36 -22.81 8.92
CA ALA A 106 10.90 -22.83 9.15
C ALA A 106 10.29 -21.49 9.59
N SER A 107 11.03 -20.59 10.23
CA SER A 107 10.54 -19.27 10.68
C SER A 107 10.92 -18.12 9.72
N ALA A 108 11.79 -18.41 8.75
CA ALA A 108 12.30 -17.39 7.82
C ALA A 108 11.19 -16.76 6.93
N GLY A 109 10.09 -17.47 6.68
CA GLY A 109 8.99 -16.97 5.85
C GLY A 109 8.09 -15.95 6.54
N GLN A 110 7.92 -16.03 7.86
CA GLN A 110 7.00 -15.16 8.62
C GLN A 110 7.58 -13.78 8.85
N ASP A 111 8.90 -13.66 8.96
CA ASP A 111 9.60 -12.38 9.16
C ASP A 111 10.10 -11.73 7.87
N TYR A 112 9.64 -12.22 6.72
CA TYR A 112 10.08 -11.70 5.45
C TYR A 112 9.32 -10.42 5.07
N LEU A 113 10.03 -9.32 4.95
CA LEU A 113 9.55 -8.01 4.50
C LEU A 113 8.14 -7.65 5.02
N LEU A 114 7.11 -7.65 4.16
CA LEU A 114 5.73 -7.30 4.51
C LEU A 114 4.82 -8.51 4.74
N THR A 115 5.36 -9.70 4.93
CA THR A 115 4.54 -10.90 5.16
C THR A 115 3.56 -10.69 6.30
N GLY A 116 2.26 -10.96 6.05
CA GLY A 116 1.18 -10.81 7.02
C GLY A 116 0.74 -9.37 7.28
N MET A 117 1.38 -8.37 6.67
CA MET A 117 1.08 -6.96 6.91
C MET A 117 0.04 -6.40 5.93
N THR A 118 -0.67 -5.37 6.37
CA THR A 118 -1.56 -4.57 5.55
C THR A 118 -0.93 -3.22 5.27
N LEU A 119 -1.02 -2.79 4.02
CA LEU A 119 -0.53 -1.49 3.55
C LEU A 119 -1.69 -0.60 3.15
N PHE A 120 -1.67 0.62 3.64
CA PHE A 120 -2.56 1.72 3.25
C PHE A 120 -1.76 2.75 2.47
N ILE A 121 -2.35 3.30 1.42
CA ILE A 121 -1.71 4.28 0.55
C ILE A 121 -2.72 5.26 -0.01
N THR A 122 -2.32 6.50 -0.20
CA THR A 122 -3.20 7.54 -0.75
C THR A 122 -3.55 7.31 -2.22
N HIS A 123 -2.58 6.92 -3.04
CA HIS A 123 -2.76 6.70 -4.47
C HIS A 123 -2.49 5.24 -4.84
N GLU A 124 -3.16 4.77 -5.88
CA GLU A 124 -2.90 3.46 -6.45
C GLU A 124 -1.40 3.28 -6.75
N PRO A 125 -0.76 2.21 -6.27
CA PRO A 125 0.63 1.93 -6.60
C PRO A 125 0.86 1.78 -8.10
N CYS A 126 1.89 2.43 -8.63
CA CYS A 126 2.32 2.20 -10.01
C CYS A 126 2.82 0.75 -10.20
N VAL A 127 3.02 0.33 -11.43
CA VAL A 127 3.50 -1.04 -11.77
C VAL A 127 4.73 -1.44 -10.96
N TYR A 128 5.74 -0.56 -10.82
CA TYR A 128 6.93 -0.83 -10.02
C TYR A 128 6.61 -1.08 -8.55
N CYS A 129 5.77 -0.24 -7.95
CA CYS A 129 5.34 -0.40 -6.55
C CYS A 129 4.49 -1.66 -6.34
N ALA A 130 3.58 -1.98 -7.27
CA ALA A 130 2.77 -3.18 -7.23
C ALA A 130 3.63 -4.47 -7.29
N MET A 131 4.66 -4.49 -8.13
CA MET A 131 5.65 -5.58 -8.18
C MET A 131 6.48 -5.66 -6.89
N ALA A 132 6.88 -4.53 -6.32
CA ALA A 132 7.59 -4.50 -5.05
C ALA A 132 6.73 -5.08 -3.90
N LEU A 133 5.42 -4.86 -3.91
CA LEU A 133 4.46 -5.42 -2.95
C LEU A 133 4.33 -6.94 -3.09
N ILE A 134 4.26 -7.49 -4.31
CA ILE A 134 4.33 -8.94 -4.55
C ILE A 134 5.61 -9.51 -3.97
N HIS A 135 6.74 -8.92 -4.33
CA HIS A 135 8.05 -9.38 -3.88
C HIS A 135 8.19 -9.33 -2.36
N SER A 136 7.56 -8.34 -1.74
CA SER A 136 7.56 -8.17 -0.27
C SER A 136 6.51 -9.02 0.46
N ARG A 137 5.66 -9.75 -0.26
CA ARG A 137 4.63 -10.65 0.29
C ARG A 137 3.61 -9.94 1.18
N VAL A 138 3.18 -8.75 0.79
CA VAL A 138 2.12 -8.04 1.50
C VAL A 138 0.83 -8.88 1.53
N ARG A 139 0.04 -8.77 2.60
CA ARG A 139 -1.25 -9.48 2.73
C ARG A 139 -2.36 -8.75 1.99
N ALA A 140 -2.48 -7.44 2.21
CA ALA A 140 -3.54 -6.62 1.63
C ALA A 140 -3.08 -5.19 1.40
N VAL A 141 -3.68 -4.53 0.42
CA VAL A 141 -3.44 -3.12 0.09
C VAL A 141 -4.76 -2.38 0.01
N TYR A 142 -4.83 -1.24 0.68
CA TYR A 142 -5.94 -0.29 0.62
C TYR A 142 -5.46 1.02 0.01
N PHE A 143 -6.15 1.51 -1.02
CA PHE A 143 -5.82 2.80 -1.65
C PHE A 143 -7.08 3.67 -1.81
N LEU A 144 -6.89 4.99 -1.90
CA LEU A 144 -7.96 5.98 -2.06
C LEU A 144 -8.15 6.37 -3.51
N CYS A 145 -7.13 6.98 -4.10
CA CYS A 145 -7.18 7.57 -5.44
C CYS A 145 -6.64 6.59 -6.48
N PRO A 146 -7.35 6.30 -7.55
CA PRO A 146 -6.80 5.57 -8.68
C PRO A 146 -5.70 6.40 -9.38
N SER A 147 -4.76 5.72 -10.03
CA SER A 147 -3.70 6.34 -10.83
C SER A 147 -3.88 6.01 -12.31
N PRO A 148 -4.65 6.82 -13.05
CA PRO A 148 -4.88 6.58 -14.48
C PRO A 148 -3.55 6.53 -15.24
N GLY A 149 -3.39 5.53 -16.10
CA GLY A 149 -2.21 5.38 -16.95
C GLY A 149 -0.99 4.72 -16.30
N SER A 150 -0.75 4.88 -15.00
CA SER A 150 0.43 4.32 -14.32
C SER A 150 0.13 3.29 -13.24
N GLY A 151 -1.14 3.18 -12.81
CA GLY A 151 -1.57 2.25 -11.76
C GLY A 151 -1.36 0.79 -12.12
N GLY A 152 -0.85 0.01 -11.16
CA GLY A 152 -0.57 -1.41 -11.35
C GLY A 152 -1.76 -2.33 -11.08
N PHE A 153 -2.88 -1.80 -10.58
CA PHE A 153 -4.08 -2.57 -10.21
C PHE A 153 -5.22 -2.34 -11.18
N CYS A 154 -5.81 -1.16 -11.16
CA CYS A 154 -6.95 -0.79 -11.96
C CYS A 154 -6.57 -0.16 -13.30
N GLY A 155 -5.35 0.39 -13.41
CA GLY A 155 -4.74 1.00 -14.62
C GLY A 155 -5.69 1.86 -15.46
N ALA A 156 -5.15 2.49 -16.42
CA ALA A 156 -5.59 3.29 -17.55
C ALA A 156 -7.09 3.50 -17.93
N HIS A 157 -8.10 2.95 -17.27
CA HIS A 157 -9.50 3.16 -17.67
C HIS A 157 -10.31 3.92 -16.62
N SER A 158 -10.15 5.24 -16.61
CA SER A 158 -11.16 6.17 -16.11
C SER A 158 -11.95 6.79 -17.28
N GLY A 159 -12.43 5.96 -18.19
CA GLY A 159 -13.43 6.39 -19.16
C GLY A 159 -14.78 6.58 -18.46
N GLU A 160 -15.40 7.73 -18.63
CA GLU A 160 -16.77 8.00 -18.22
C GLU A 160 -17.72 7.01 -18.91
N GLY A 161 -17.97 5.88 -18.29
CA GLY A 161 -18.81 4.85 -18.90
C GLY A 161 -18.65 3.49 -18.29
N GLY A 162 -18.40 3.42 -17.00
CA GLY A 162 -18.68 2.32 -16.08
C GLY A 162 -18.73 0.91 -16.64
N SER A 163 -17.78 0.47 -17.47
CA SER A 163 -17.68 -0.95 -17.82
C SER A 163 -16.52 -1.59 -17.05
N PRO A 164 -16.75 -2.70 -16.36
CA PRO A 164 -15.72 -3.43 -15.65
C PRO A 164 -14.91 -4.29 -16.63
N ALA A 165 -14.23 -3.64 -17.59
CA ALA A 165 -13.33 -4.34 -18.50
C ALA A 165 -11.95 -4.48 -17.85
N CYS A 166 -11.85 -5.24 -16.77
CA CYS A 166 -10.59 -5.67 -16.19
C CYS A 166 -9.99 -6.88 -16.90
N LEU A 167 -10.38 -7.17 -18.12
CA LEU A 167 -9.89 -8.32 -18.89
C LEU A 167 -9.60 -7.90 -20.33
N GLY A 168 -8.33 -7.66 -20.63
CA GLY A 168 -7.71 -7.82 -21.93
C GLY A 168 -8.52 -7.32 -23.15
N GLY A 169 -8.68 -6.00 -23.32
CA GLY A 169 -9.02 -5.42 -24.60
C GLY A 169 -7.77 -4.92 -25.32
N GLU A 170 -7.81 -4.78 -26.63
CA GLU A 170 -6.70 -4.29 -27.47
C GLU A 170 -6.19 -2.89 -27.12
N ASP A 171 -6.87 -2.18 -26.19
CA ASP A 171 -6.58 -0.82 -25.73
C ASP A 171 -5.86 -0.75 -24.36
N GLY A 172 -5.16 -1.80 -23.94
CA GLY A 172 -4.35 -1.79 -22.72
C GLY A 172 -5.18 -1.68 -21.44
N GLY A 173 -5.93 -2.73 -21.10
CA GLY A 173 -6.64 -2.85 -19.83
C GLY A 173 -5.70 -2.81 -18.61
N PRO A 174 -6.27 -2.78 -17.39
CA PRO A 174 -5.49 -2.71 -16.16
C PRO A 174 -4.50 -3.87 -16.07
N TYR A 175 -3.34 -3.59 -15.54
CA TYR A 175 -2.30 -4.60 -15.36
C TYR A 175 -2.72 -5.69 -14.38
N ALA A 176 -3.61 -5.41 -13.42
CA ALA A 176 -4.10 -6.31 -12.38
C ALA A 176 -2.97 -7.18 -11.80
N ILE A 177 -1.82 -6.55 -11.52
CA ILE A 177 -0.57 -7.24 -11.15
C ILE A 177 -0.78 -8.17 -9.96
N HIS A 178 -1.60 -7.79 -8.99
CA HIS A 178 -1.90 -8.59 -7.80
C HIS A 178 -2.64 -9.91 -8.10
N GLU A 179 -3.21 -10.07 -9.32
CA GLU A 179 -3.97 -11.25 -9.74
C GLU A 179 -3.27 -12.11 -10.78
N GLN A 180 -2.13 -11.69 -11.30
CA GLN A 180 -1.43 -12.40 -12.36
C GLN A 180 -1.11 -13.85 -11.95
N SER A 181 -1.59 -14.81 -12.75
CA SER A 181 -1.51 -16.25 -12.44
C SER A 181 -0.08 -16.80 -12.41
N GLY A 182 0.85 -16.16 -13.13
CA GLY A 182 2.25 -16.56 -13.21
C GLY A 182 3.12 -16.11 -12.03
N LEU A 183 2.57 -15.36 -11.07
CA LEU A 183 3.33 -14.84 -9.94
C LEU A 183 3.23 -15.75 -8.72
N ASN A 184 4.30 -15.79 -7.94
CA ASN A 184 4.44 -16.68 -6.78
C ASN A 184 3.76 -16.15 -5.51
N HIS A 185 3.16 -14.97 -5.55
CA HIS A 185 2.41 -14.38 -4.47
C HIS A 185 1.24 -13.56 -5.00
N ARG A 186 0.16 -13.56 -4.26
CA ARG A 186 -1.03 -12.74 -4.50
C ARG A 186 -1.42 -12.05 -3.22
N TYR A 187 -2.08 -10.89 -3.34
CA TYR A 187 -2.57 -10.14 -2.20
C TYR A 187 -3.90 -9.46 -2.53
N ASP A 188 -4.68 -9.20 -1.50
CA ASP A 188 -5.97 -8.53 -1.64
C ASP A 188 -5.76 -7.03 -1.89
N VAL A 189 -6.53 -6.48 -2.83
CA VAL A 189 -6.51 -5.04 -3.15
C VAL A 189 -7.89 -4.45 -2.98
N TRP A 190 -7.97 -3.33 -2.28
CA TRP A 190 -9.20 -2.63 -1.98
C TRP A 190 -9.07 -1.15 -2.33
N ARG A 191 -9.97 -0.67 -3.16
CA ARG A 191 -10.19 0.76 -3.30
C ARG A 191 -11.17 1.21 -2.24
N TRP A 192 -10.73 2.09 -1.37
CA TRP A 192 -11.60 2.69 -0.36
C TRP A 192 -12.25 3.94 -0.93
N VAL A 193 -13.58 3.97 -0.95
CA VAL A 193 -14.32 5.18 -1.30
C VAL A 193 -14.31 6.08 -0.07
N ALA A 194 -13.65 7.22 -0.18
CA ALA A 194 -13.48 8.13 0.94
C ALA A 194 -14.84 8.62 1.46
N PRO A 195 -15.09 8.57 2.78
CA PRO A 195 -16.21 9.27 3.36
C PRO A 195 -16.05 10.79 3.17
N GLU A 196 -17.17 11.52 3.14
CA GLU A 196 -17.19 12.98 2.93
C GLU A 196 -16.16 13.74 3.78
N ALA A 197 -15.95 13.28 5.02
CA ALA A 197 -14.97 13.89 5.94
C ALA A 197 -13.49 13.82 5.48
N LEU A 198 -13.16 13.03 4.46
CA LEU A 198 -11.81 12.93 3.89
C LEU A 198 -11.73 13.51 2.47
N VAL A 199 -12.85 13.93 1.89
CA VAL A 199 -12.92 14.42 0.50
C VAL A 199 -12.08 15.69 0.32
N ASP A 200 -12.17 16.64 1.24
CA ASP A 200 -11.41 17.89 1.19
C ASP A 200 -9.89 17.62 1.23
N ASP A 201 -9.47 16.67 2.06
CA ASP A 201 -8.08 16.24 2.16
C ASP A 201 -7.58 15.61 0.85
N LEU A 202 -8.43 14.85 0.17
CA LEU A 202 -8.12 14.23 -1.12
C LEU A 202 -8.02 15.27 -2.23
N HIS A 203 -8.94 16.21 -2.31
CA HIS A 203 -8.89 17.30 -3.30
C HIS A 203 -7.59 18.10 -3.21
N MET A 204 -7.05 18.31 -2.01
CA MET A 204 -5.75 18.95 -1.83
C MET A 204 -4.58 18.13 -2.38
N LEU A 205 -4.74 16.82 -2.53
CA LEU A 205 -3.74 15.94 -3.14
C LEU A 205 -3.90 15.84 -4.66
N GLU A 206 -5.13 15.90 -5.17
CA GLU A 206 -5.46 15.72 -6.59
C GLU A 206 -5.14 16.95 -7.45
N THR A 207 -5.21 18.16 -6.90
CA THR A 207 -5.08 19.43 -7.66
C THR A 207 -3.72 19.65 -8.36
N ARG A 208 -2.80 18.67 -8.37
CA ARG A 208 -1.52 18.76 -9.08
C ARG A 208 -1.12 17.52 -9.88
N ILE A 209 -2.03 16.57 -10.11
CA ILE A 209 -1.72 15.35 -10.88
C ILE A 209 -1.71 15.59 -12.40
N GLU A 210 -2.19 16.75 -12.87
CA GLU A 210 -2.26 17.06 -14.31
C GLU A 210 -0.91 17.39 -14.98
N LEU A 211 0.21 17.32 -14.26
CA LEU A 211 1.50 17.80 -14.78
C LEU A 211 2.60 16.74 -14.94
N ASP A 212 2.34 15.45 -14.70
CA ASP A 212 3.32 14.40 -14.95
C ASP A 212 2.85 13.43 -16.05
N VAL A 213 3.02 13.86 -17.30
CA VAL A 213 3.19 12.98 -18.47
C VAL A 213 4.63 13.08 -18.92
#